data_cab526ddd25524e447d3d58700de118a
#
_entry.id   cab526ddd25524e447d3d58700de118a
#
_cell.length_a   1.000
_cell.length_b   1.000
_cell.length_c   1.000
_cell.angle_alpha   90.00
_cell.angle_beta   90.00
_cell.angle_gamma   90.00
#
_symmetry.space_group_name_H-M   'P 1'
#
loop_
_entity.id
_entity.type
_entity.pdbx_description
1 polymer ?
#
loop_
_entity_poly.entity_id
_entity_poly.type
_entity_poly.pdbx_seq_one_letter_code
_entity_poly.pdbx_strand_id
1 'polypeptide(L)'
;MKGGTVLRRAPLAPSNQGQAIRGQHPTMCIVDESPLIDDKLFVDNVEPAIVSNRAPFINLGTPKSKENHMWRYLYDDAYNDSFERMVFTWRDAVKPGRAYSAPYTDDDMAEKMREWGEDSIYWRTEYECEFVESVSNIFNPELLKACLSRGRTFGKRGTNYPNCVVGVDIGKSVNSTVISVWSTSKDADNNTANLIYIEEISPKSGGHDIPYQRKRIMDIAHNYGADRLIIDATGIGGAIEQEIKLACISSTPQIQFIPFIFTGGPRGSKTQIYRDYVSYVQQGQVRVPHPEGLEP
;
A
#
# COMPACT_ATOMS: atom_id res chain seq x y z
N MET A 1 24.48 44.64 -12.76
CA MET A 1 24.66 43.25 -13.28
C MET A 1 23.51 42.39 -12.72
N LYS A 2 22.61 41.93 -13.57
CA LYS A 2 21.52 41.06 -13.15
C LYS A 2 22.06 39.64 -13.15
N GLY A 3 22.36 39.09 -11.98
CA GLY A 3 22.72 37.70 -11.82
C GLY A 3 21.51 36.82 -12.07
N GLY A 4 21.49 36.11 -13.18
CA GLY A 4 20.49 35.11 -13.44
C GLY A 4 20.71 33.92 -12.49
N THR A 5 19.72 33.58 -11.69
CA THR A 5 19.74 32.41 -10.83
C THR A 5 19.44 31.16 -11.68
N VAL A 6 20.39 30.27 -11.84
CA VAL A 6 20.18 28.99 -12.51
C VAL A 6 19.59 28.04 -11.48
N LEU A 7 18.30 27.73 -11.60
CA LEU A 7 17.66 26.66 -10.84
C LEU A 7 18.12 25.30 -11.43
N ARG A 8 18.99 24.61 -10.73
CA ARG A 8 19.27 23.19 -11.04
C ARG A 8 18.28 22.33 -10.29
N ARG A 9 17.48 21.59 -11.02
CA ARG A 9 16.69 20.50 -10.46
C ARG A 9 17.58 19.27 -10.37
N ALA A 10 17.77 18.74 -9.17
CA ALA A 10 18.28 17.39 -8.97
C ALA A 10 17.09 16.49 -8.66
N PRO A 11 16.56 15.69 -9.61
CA PRO A 11 15.51 14.74 -9.29
C PRO A 11 16.11 13.67 -8.38
N LEU A 12 15.46 13.39 -7.27
CA LEU A 12 15.64 12.18 -6.48
C LEU A 12 15.11 11.02 -7.32
N ALA A 13 15.98 10.39 -8.11
CA ALA A 13 15.62 9.14 -8.75
C ALA A 13 15.64 8.02 -7.69
N PRO A 14 14.57 7.25 -7.52
CA PRO A 14 14.54 6.12 -6.59
C PRO A 14 15.67 5.11 -6.80
N SER A 15 16.18 5.01 -8.02
CA SER A 15 17.26 4.11 -8.41
C SER A 15 18.63 4.43 -7.79
N ASN A 16 18.87 5.67 -7.34
CA ASN A 16 20.16 6.10 -6.80
C ASN A 16 20.15 6.37 -5.28
N GLN A 17 19.10 5.97 -4.57
CA GLN A 17 18.98 6.12 -3.11
C GLN A 17 19.38 7.51 -2.59
N GLY A 18 19.10 8.57 -3.36
CA GLY A 18 19.44 9.95 -2.98
C GLY A 18 20.95 10.29 -3.06
N GLN A 19 21.81 9.40 -3.51
CA GLN A 19 23.26 9.65 -3.61
C GLN A 19 23.61 10.84 -4.52
N ALA A 20 22.73 11.18 -5.47
CA ALA A 20 22.91 12.34 -6.34
C ALA A 20 22.87 13.69 -5.58
N ILE A 21 22.36 13.72 -4.36
CA ILE A 21 22.29 14.92 -3.51
C ILE A 21 23.55 15.07 -2.66
N ARG A 22 24.21 13.97 -2.30
CA ARG A 22 25.44 14.01 -1.54
C ARG A 22 26.52 14.80 -2.29
N GLY A 23 27.15 15.73 -1.57
CA GLY A 23 28.18 16.61 -2.15
C GLY A 23 27.62 17.77 -2.98
N GLN A 24 26.29 17.94 -3.08
CA GLN A 24 25.71 19.15 -3.59
C GLN A 24 25.76 20.24 -2.51
N HIS A 25 26.01 21.47 -2.94
CA HIS A 25 26.03 22.63 -2.07
C HIS A 25 24.93 23.61 -2.55
N PRO A 26 23.65 23.32 -2.25
CA PRO A 26 22.55 24.14 -2.73
C PRO A 26 22.58 25.52 -2.07
N THR A 27 22.22 26.54 -2.83
CA THR A 27 21.98 27.91 -2.29
C THR A 27 20.55 28.04 -1.77
N MET A 28 19.66 27.13 -2.12
CA MET A 28 18.30 26.95 -1.64
C MET A 28 17.88 25.53 -1.92
N CYS A 29 17.16 24.89 -0.99
CA CYS A 29 16.63 23.56 -1.15
C CYS A 29 15.11 23.58 -1.04
N ILE A 30 14.41 23.02 -2.03
CA ILE A 30 12.96 22.81 -2.01
C ILE A 30 12.75 21.33 -2.17
N VAL A 31 12.08 20.70 -1.20
CA VAL A 31 11.71 19.29 -1.24
C VAL A 31 10.20 19.21 -1.34
N ASP A 32 9.74 18.73 -2.48
CA ASP A 32 8.33 18.49 -2.77
C ASP A 32 7.97 17.04 -2.51
N GLU A 33 6.74 16.77 -2.08
CA GLU A 33 6.28 15.45 -1.65
C GLU A 33 7.20 14.79 -0.62
N SER A 34 7.77 15.60 0.26
CA SER A 34 8.75 15.21 1.25
C SER A 34 8.35 13.98 2.10
N PRO A 35 7.10 13.84 2.57
CA PRO A 35 6.71 12.68 3.36
C PRO A 35 6.76 11.33 2.63
N LEU A 36 6.92 11.32 1.31
CA LEU A 36 7.12 10.11 0.52
C LEU A 36 8.58 9.66 0.47
N ILE A 37 9.49 10.51 0.92
CA ILE A 37 10.92 10.17 0.98
C ILE A 37 11.17 9.35 2.24
N ASP A 38 11.86 8.23 2.09
CA ASP A 38 12.30 7.41 3.21
C ASP A 38 13.10 8.26 4.23
N ASP A 39 12.76 8.13 5.50
CA ASP A 39 13.34 8.94 6.57
C ASP A 39 14.85 8.83 6.65
N LYS A 40 15.37 7.61 6.54
CA LYS A 40 16.82 7.37 6.56
C LYS A 40 17.50 8.02 5.36
N LEU A 41 16.90 7.93 4.19
CA LEU A 41 17.42 8.58 2.99
C LEU A 41 17.43 10.10 3.15
N PHE A 42 16.37 10.68 3.74
CA PHE A 42 16.30 12.11 3.98
C PHE A 42 17.40 12.59 4.94
N VAL A 43 17.53 11.93 6.07
CA VAL A 43 18.53 12.24 7.11
C VAL A 43 19.96 12.03 6.60
N ASP A 44 20.21 10.96 5.86
CA ASP A 44 21.56 10.61 5.40
C ASP A 44 22.04 11.46 4.21
N ASN A 45 21.12 11.99 3.40
CA ASN A 45 21.52 12.64 2.13
C ASN A 45 21.00 14.06 1.96
N VAL A 46 19.76 14.36 2.37
CA VAL A 46 19.15 15.68 2.18
C VAL A 46 19.57 16.67 3.27
N GLU A 47 19.41 16.29 4.53
CA GLU A 47 19.79 17.15 5.65
C GLU A 47 21.25 17.62 5.60
N PRO A 48 22.25 16.76 5.37
CA PRO A 48 23.63 17.20 5.31
C PRO A 48 23.91 18.21 4.19
N ALA A 49 23.21 18.09 3.06
CA ALA A 49 23.36 19.05 1.96
C ALA A 49 22.78 20.43 2.31
N ILE A 50 21.71 20.48 3.09
CA ILE A 50 21.09 21.71 3.57
C ILE A 50 21.99 22.35 4.64
N VAL A 51 22.38 21.58 5.63
CA VAL A 51 23.16 22.07 6.79
C VAL A 51 24.54 22.58 6.37
N SER A 52 25.22 21.88 5.48
CA SER A 52 26.58 22.20 5.06
C SER A 52 26.69 23.62 4.47
N ASN A 53 25.64 24.12 3.86
CA ASN A 53 25.61 25.41 3.20
C ASN A 53 24.70 26.45 3.90
N ARG A 54 24.06 26.09 5.00
CA ARG A 54 23.00 26.88 5.64
C ARG A 54 21.96 27.36 4.61
N ALA A 55 21.61 26.50 3.68
CA ALA A 55 20.71 26.85 2.60
C ALA A 55 19.29 27.04 3.14
N PRO A 56 18.58 28.12 2.72
CA PRO A 56 17.14 28.19 2.96
C PRO A 56 16.45 26.92 2.49
N PHE A 57 15.56 26.39 3.32
CA PHE A 57 14.92 25.10 3.10
C PHE A 57 13.40 25.24 3.10
N ILE A 58 12.75 24.76 2.07
CA ILE A 58 11.31 24.66 1.96
C ILE A 58 10.96 23.19 1.87
N ASN A 59 10.12 22.72 2.80
CA ASN A 59 9.66 21.34 2.88
C ASN A 59 8.15 21.31 2.63
N LEU A 60 7.72 20.64 1.57
CA LEU A 60 6.33 20.58 1.12
C LEU A 60 5.86 19.14 1.05
N GLY A 61 4.58 18.92 1.25
CA GLY A 61 3.97 17.61 1.01
C GLY A 61 2.72 17.36 1.84
N THR A 62 2.05 16.28 1.53
CA THR A 62 0.87 15.80 2.25
C THR A 62 1.31 14.99 3.46
N PRO A 63 0.78 15.24 4.65
CA PRO A 63 1.11 14.49 5.87
C PRO A 63 0.93 12.99 5.70
N LYS A 64 1.77 12.22 6.36
CA LYS A 64 1.66 10.75 6.41
C LYS A 64 1.74 10.27 7.87
N SER A 65 2.88 9.84 8.33
CA SER A 65 3.09 9.30 9.68
C SER A 65 3.75 10.32 10.60
N LYS A 66 3.43 10.28 11.89
CA LYS A 66 4.13 11.03 12.94
C LYS A 66 5.60 10.57 13.15
N GLU A 67 5.97 9.43 12.60
CA GLU A 67 7.36 8.96 12.59
C GLU A 67 8.20 9.64 11.51
N ASN A 68 7.57 10.36 10.56
CA ASN A 68 8.21 10.97 9.41
C ASN A 68 8.98 12.24 9.79
N HIS A 69 10.09 12.53 9.08
CA HIS A 69 10.91 13.73 9.29
C HIS A 69 10.10 15.03 9.15
N MET A 70 9.10 15.09 8.27
CA MET A 70 8.25 16.27 8.13
C MET A 70 7.46 16.54 9.41
N TRP A 71 6.96 15.51 10.08
CA TRP A 71 6.28 15.66 11.35
C TRP A 71 7.23 16.25 12.41
N ARG A 72 8.48 15.78 12.46
CA ARG A 72 9.49 16.32 13.39
C ARG A 72 9.71 17.82 13.17
N TYR A 73 9.88 18.26 11.93
CA TYR A 73 10.04 19.70 11.62
C TYR A 73 8.83 20.54 11.97
N LEU A 74 7.63 19.96 11.93
CA LEU A 74 6.41 20.69 12.24
C LEU A 74 6.05 20.71 13.73
N TYR A 75 6.39 19.67 14.47
CA TYR A 75 5.84 19.49 15.82
C TYR A 75 6.88 19.15 16.91
N ASP A 76 8.12 18.85 16.57
CA ASP A 76 9.17 18.62 17.56
C ASP A 76 9.67 19.97 18.10
N ASP A 77 9.70 20.10 19.42
CA ASP A 77 10.14 21.31 20.12
C ASP A 77 11.57 21.73 19.76
N ALA A 78 12.41 20.79 19.39
CA ALA A 78 13.78 21.05 18.93
C ALA A 78 13.85 21.98 17.71
N TYR A 79 12.77 22.07 16.93
CA TYR A 79 12.71 22.87 15.70
C TYR A 79 11.76 24.07 15.79
N ASN A 80 11.20 24.37 16.97
CA ASN A 80 10.17 25.40 17.13
C ASN A 80 10.56 26.78 16.60
N ASP A 81 11.80 27.18 16.80
CA ASP A 81 12.31 28.50 16.39
C ASP A 81 12.99 28.47 15.01
N SER A 82 13.06 27.32 14.37
CA SER A 82 13.84 27.13 13.14
C SER A 82 12.99 27.17 11.87
N PHE A 83 11.68 26.95 11.99
CA PHE A 83 10.79 26.85 10.83
C PHE A 83 9.53 27.69 11.00
N GLU A 84 9.18 28.41 9.94
CA GLU A 84 7.83 28.91 9.75
C GLU A 84 6.95 27.76 9.22
N ARG A 85 5.79 27.55 9.84
CA ARG A 85 4.92 26.41 9.61
C ARG A 85 3.61 26.86 9.00
N MET A 86 3.21 26.23 7.93
CA MET A 86 1.95 26.51 7.25
C MET A 86 1.22 25.20 6.96
N VAL A 87 -0.05 25.12 7.33
CA VAL A 87 -0.92 24.00 7.02
C VAL A 87 -2.11 24.54 6.23
N PHE A 88 -2.37 23.92 5.08
CA PHE A 88 -3.48 24.26 4.20
C PHE A 88 -4.35 23.02 4.00
N THR A 89 -5.56 23.06 4.55
CA THR A 89 -6.55 22.02 4.36
C THR A 89 -7.42 22.33 3.13
N TRP A 90 -8.27 21.38 2.73
CA TRP A 90 -9.25 21.62 1.69
C TRP A 90 -10.18 22.82 1.99
N ARG A 91 -10.49 23.06 3.27
CA ARG A 91 -11.31 24.21 3.69
C ARG A 91 -10.66 25.54 3.37
N ASP A 92 -9.34 25.58 3.35
CA ASP A 92 -8.61 26.78 2.95
C ASP A 92 -8.66 26.99 1.44
N ALA A 93 -8.77 25.93 0.66
CA ALA A 93 -8.88 25.99 -0.79
C ALA A 93 -10.25 26.52 -1.26
N VAL A 94 -11.34 26.16 -0.57
CA VAL A 94 -12.72 26.53 -0.97
C VAL A 94 -13.18 27.90 -0.41
N LYS A 95 -12.37 28.59 0.38
CA LYS A 95 -12.73 29.92 0.93
C LYS A 95 -12.98 30.95 -0.16
N PRO A 96 -14.12 31.70 -0.11
CA PRO A 96 -14.38 32.77 -1.05
C PRO A 96 -13.30 33.88 -1.03
N GLY A 97 -12.99 34.44 -2.19
CA GLY A 97 -12.09 35.61 -2.30
C GLY A 97 -10.61 35.30 -2.43
N ARG A 98 -10.19 34.05 -2.60
CA ARG A 98 -8.82 33.72 -3.00
C ARG A 98 -8.59 33.97 -4.49
N ALA A 99 -7.36 34.34 -4.84
CA ALA A 99 -6.94 34.62 -6.23
C ALA A 99 -7.02 33.41 -7.16
N TYR A 100 -7.16 32.22 -6.61
CA TYR A 100 -7.31 30.96 -7.34
C TYR A 100 -8.71 30.42 -7.10
N SER A 101 -9.42 30.10 -8.20
CA SER A 101 -10.65 29.30 -8.09
C SER A 101 -10.28 27.94 -7.50
N ALA A 102 -10.91 27.57 -6.40
CA ALA A 102 -10.76 26.24 -5.87
C ALA A 102 -11.19 25.24 -6.95
N PRO A 103 -10.39 24.18 -7.18
CA PRO A 103 -10.78 23.12 -8.13
C PRO A 103 -12.00 22.32 -7.66
N TYR A 104 -12.42 22.51 -6.41
CA TYR A 104 -13.52 21.78 -5.76
C TYR A 104 -14.51 22.74 -5.10
N THR A 105 -15.77 22.37 -5.12
CA THR A 105 -16.85 23.02 -4.37
C THR A 105 -17.06 22.33 -3.03
N ASP A 106 -17.83 22.95 -2.11
CA ASP A 106 -18.24 22.30 -0.86
C ASP A 106 -19.02 21.00 -1.10
N ASP A 107 -19.84 20.96 -2.16
CA ASP A 107 -20.61 19.77 -2.54
C ASP A 107 -19.71 18.65 -3.01
N ASP A 108 -18.69 18.95 -3.83
CA ASP A 108 -17.69 17.97 -4.27
C ASP A 108 -16.95 17.37 -3.05
N MET A 109 -16.62 18.21 -2.08
CA MET A 109 -15.93 17.76 -0.87
C MET A 109 -16.84 16.95 0.04
N ALA A 110 -18.13 17.29 0.15
CA ALA A 110 -19.10 16.49 0.88
C ALA A 110 -19.34 15.12 0.23
N GLU A 111 -19.31 15.04 -1.09
CA GLU A 111 -19.35 13.76 -1.81
C GLU A 111 -18.09 12.93 -1.53
N LYS A 112 -16.92 13.53 -1.60
CA LYS A 112 -15.64 12.89 -1.30
C LYS A 112 -15.58 12.40 0.15
N MET A 113 -16.05 13.18 1.11
CA MET A 113 -16.12 12.79 2.51
C MET A 113 -17.03 11.57 2.70
N ARG A 114 -18.17 11.51 2.01
CA ARG A 114 -19.06 10.34 2.05
C ARG A 114 -18.43 9.12 1.39
N GLU A 115 -17.72 9.32 0.27
CA GLU A 115 -17.03 8.25 -0.44
C GLU A 115 -15.90 7.64 0.41
N TRP A 116 -15.13 8.51 1.08
CA TRP A 116 -13.90 8.09 1.76
C TRP A 116 -14.11 7.82 3.26
N GLY A 117 -15.13 8.35 3.87
CA GLY A 117 -15.35 8.35 5.30
C GLY A 117 -14.50 9.40 6.02
N GLU A 118 -15.15 10.20 6.85
CA GLU A 118 -14.53 11.30 7.58
C GLU A 118 -13.36 10.84 8.49
N ASP A 119 -13.50 9.69 9.12
CA ASP A 119 -12.49 9.12 10.03
C ASP A 119 -11.41 8.31 9.30
N SER A 120 -11.49 8.18 7.97
CA SER A 120 -10.50 7.41 7.24
C SER A 120 -9.12 8.08 7.26
N ILE A 121 -8.07 7.25 7.35
CA ILE A 121 -6.69 7.74 7.29
C ILE A 121 -6.46 8.57 6.03
N TYR A 122 -7.05 8.15 4.92
CA TYR A 122 -6.92 8.87 3.65
C TYR A 122 -7.54 10.26 3.71
N TRP A 123 -8.80 10.40 4.19
CA TRP A 123 -9.44 11.69 4.32
C TRP A 123 -8.64 12.60 5.25
N ARG A 124 -8.26 12.09 6.40
CA ARG A 124 -7.49 12.83 7.40
C ARG A 124 -6.12 13.30 6.88
N THR A 125 -5.42 12.47 6.14
CA THR A 125 -4.09 12.84 5.61
C THR A 125 -4.18 13.72 4.37
N GLU A 126 -5.00 13.36 3.38
CA GLU A 126 -5.01 14.03 2.07
C GLU A 126 -5.81 15.33 2.07
N TYR A 127 -6.85 15.43 2.89
CA TYR A 127 -7.74 16.57 2.89
C TYR A 127 -7.69 17.42 4.16
N GLU A 128 -7.55 16.80 5.34
CA GLU A 128 -7.45 17.51 6.61
C GLU A 128 -6.00 17.83 7.00
N CYS A 129 -5.03 17.37 6.24
CA CYS A 129 -3.60 17.55 6.51
C CYS A 129 -3.17 17.08 7.91
N GLU A 130 -3.76 16.00 8.39
CA GLU A 130 -3.41 15.40 9.67
C GLU A 130 -2.32 14.34 9.54
N PHE A 131 -1.37 14.35 10.47
CA PHE A 131 -0.45 13.23 10.63
C PHE A 131 -1.11 12.12 11.43
N VAL A 132 -0.96 10.88 10.97
CA VAL A 132 -1.44 9.69 11.68
C VAL A 132 -0.31 9.00 12.42
N GLU A 133 -0.62 8.21 13.46
CA GLU A 133 0.39 7.59 14.35
C GLU A 133 1.40 6.72 13.59
N SER A 134 0.96 5.91 12.68
CA SER A 134 1.83 5.18 11.75
C SER A 134 1.02 4.69 10.57
N VAL A 135 1.58 4.75 9.37
CA VAL A 135 0.94 4.15 8.19
C VAL A 135 0.98 2.62 8.28
N SER A 136 1.89 2.05 9.07
CA SER A 136 1.87 0.62 9.42
C SER A 136 0.64 0.24 10.25
N ASN A 137 -0.04 1.21 10.87
CA ASN A 137 -1.29 1.04 11.60
C ASN A 137 -2.57 1.19 10.77
N ILE A 138 -2.51 1.07 9.44
CA ILE A 138 -3.71 0.80 8.64
C ILE A 138 -4.46 -0.39 9.25
N PHE A 139 -3.73 -1.34 9.78
CA PHE A 139 -4.24 -2.41 10.60
C PHE A 139 -3.87 -2.18 12.06
N ASN A 140 -4.78 -1.61 12.81
CA ASN A 140 -4.64 -1.55 14.28
C ASN A 140 -4.28 -2.96 14.80
N PRO A 141 -3.21 -3.11 15.62
CA PRO A 141 -2.81 -4.41 16.18
C PRO A 141 -3.94 -5.15 16.89
N GLU A 142 -4.88 -4.44 17.50
CA GLU A 142 -6.05 -5.04 18.16
C GLU A 142 -7.03 -5.63 17.14
N LEU A 143 -7.24 -4.95 16.01
CA LEU A 143 -8.07 -5.47 14.91
C LEU A 143 -7.41 -6.71 14.28
N LEU A 144 -6.10 -6.70 14.09
CA LEU A 144 -5.38 -7.88 13.61
C LEU A 144 -5.49 -9.05 14.58
N LYS A 145 -5.36 -8.80 15.89
CA LYS A 145 -5.58 -9.81 16.92
C LYS A 145 -7.00 -10.36 16.89
N ALA A 146 -7.99 -9.52 16.61
CA ALA A 146 -9.39 -9.95 16.49
C ALA A 146 -9.62 -10.90 15.28
N CYS A 147 -8.81 -10.78 14.22
CA CYS A 147 -8.85 -11.70 13.09
C CYS A 147 -8.28 -13.09 13.42
N LEU A 148 -7.42 -13.19 14.45
CA LEU A 148 -6.81 -14.44 14.84
C LEU A 148 -7.82 -15.32 15.59
N SER A 149 -8.16 -16.45 15.01
CA SER A 149 -9.12 -17.39 15.61
C SER A 149 -8.40 -18.49 16.35
N ARG A 150 -8.47 -18.48 17.68
CA ARG A 150 -7.95 -19.59 18.50
C ARG A 150 -8.65 -20.91 18.16
N GLY A 151 -7.88 -21.97 18.05
CA GLY A 151 -8.40 -23.31 17.72
C GLY A 151 -8.66 -23.54 16.24
N ARG A 152 -8.44 -22.60 15.34
CA ARG A 152 -8.43 -22.82 13.91
C ARG A 152 -7.03 -23.17 13.45
N THR A 153 -6.94 -24.27 12.74
CA THR A 153 -5.74 -24.72 12.03
C THR A 153 -5.86 -24.42 10.54
N PHE A 154 -4.73 -24.43 9.84
CA PHE A 154 -4.76 -24.43 8.38
C PHE A 154 -5.55 -25.61 7.84
N GLY A 155 -6.16 -25.41 6.66
CA GLY A 155 -6.97 -26.43 6.01
C GLY A 155 -6.15 -27.62 5.53
N LYS A 156 -6.80 -28.78 5.49
CA LYS A 156 -6.18 -30.01 4.98
C LYS A 156 -6.18 -30.02 3.46
N ARG A 157 -5.06 -30.39 2.87
CA ARG A 157 -4.94 -30.68 1.43
C ARG A 157 -5.89 -31.83 1.04
N GLY A 158 -6.42 -31.75 -0.18
CA GLY A 158 -7.37 -32.73 -0.68
C GLY A 158 -8.79 -32.53 -0.16
N THR A 159 -9.07 -31.41 0.49
CA THR A 159 -10.42 -31.03 0.94
C THR A 159 -10.96 -29.94 0.04
N ASN A 160 -12.16 -30.12 -0.49
CA ASN A 160 -12.87 -29.07 -1.22
C ASN A 160 -13.54 -28.12 -0.24
N TYR A 161 -13.13 -26.88 -0.26
CA TYR A 161 -13.69 -25.83 0.56
C TYR A 161 -14.75 -25.04 -0.23
N PRO A 162 -15.90 -24.70 0.37
CA PRO A 162 -16.95 -23.96 -0.33
C PRO A 162 -16.48 -22.55 -0.67
N ASN A 163 -16.86 -22.09 -1.87
CA ASN A 163 -16.49 -20.77 -2.39
C ASN A 163 -14.99 -20.48 -2.23
N CYS A 164 -14.17 -21.43 -2.64
CA CYS A 164 -12.72 -21.39 -2.47
C CYS A 164 -12.08 -20.46 -3.51
N VAL A 165 -11.28 -19.54 -3.02
CA VAL A 165 -10.57 -18.54 -3.84
C VAL A 165 -9.08 -18.63 -3.56
N VAL A 166 -8.29 -18.73 -4.61
CA VAL A 166 -6.83 -18.63 -4.54
C VAL A 166 -6.42 -17.23 -5.00
N GLY A 167 -5.72 -16.50 -4.12
CA GLY A 167 -5.10 -15.23 -4.42
C GLY A 167 -3.59 -15.39 -4.62
N VAL A 168 -3.05 -14.80 -5.68
CA VAL A 168 -1.63 -14.91 -6.03
C VAL A 168 -1.02 -13.55 -6.31
N ASP A 169 0.08 -13.27 -5.62
CA ASP A 169 1.00 -12.18 -5.93
C ASP A 169 2.30 -12.78 -6.47
N ILE A 170 2.62 -12.51 -7.73
CA ILE A 170 3.80 -13.11 -8.40
C ILE A 170 5.03 -12.23 -8.21
N GLY A 171 6.01 -12.78 -7.50
CA GLY A 171 7.35 -12.21 -7.40
C GLY A 171 8.16 -12.44 -8.68
N LYS A 172 8.90 -11.39 -9.14
CA LYS A 172 9.66 -11.49 -10.40
C LYS A 172 11.13 -11.84 -10.18
N SER A 173 11.90 -10.97 -9.60
CA SER A 173 13.36 -11.14 -9.57
C SER A 173 13.95 -11.19 -8.16
N VAL A 174 13.48 -10.34 -7.28
CA VAL A 174 13.94 -10.24 -5.89
C VAL A 174 12.84 -10.48 -4.87
N ASN A 175 11.60 -10.40 -5.30
CA ASN A 175 10.42 -10.56 -4.45
C ASN A 175 9.93 -12.00 -4.47
N SER A 176 9.42 -12.48 -3.36
CA SER A 176 8.77 -13.78 -3.24
C SER A 176 7.41 -13.79 -3.94
N THR A 177 7.02 -14.96 -4.46
CA THR A 177 5.63 -15.20 -4.86
C THR A 177 4.85 -15.66 -3.65
N VAL A 178 3.68 -15.05 -3.41
CA VAL A 178 2.80 -15.44 -2.31
C VAL A 178 1.49 -16.00 -2.87
N ILE A 179 1.10 -17.16 -2.36
CA ILE A 179 -0.14 -17.85 -2.71
C ILE A 179 -0.98 -17.97 -1.45
N SER A 180 -2.19 -17.46 -1.47
CA SER A 180 -3.13 -17.56 -0.36
C SER A 180 -4.42 -18.23 -0.80
N VAL A 181 -4.96 -19.11 0.05
CA VAL A 181 -6.23 -19.80 -0.19
C VAL A 181 -7.26 -19.34 0.82
N TRP A 182 -8.38 -18.90 0.35
CA TRP A 182 -9.48 -18.41 1.15
C TRP A 182 -10.76 -19.17 0.87
N SER A 183 -11.55 -19.41 1.91
CA SER A 183 -12.91 -19.93 1.77
C SER A 183 -13.89 -18.96 2.39
N THR A 184 -14.98 -18.66 1.69
CA THR A 184 -16.03 -17.81 2.23
C THR A 184 -17.17 -18.67 2.75
N SER A 185 -17.61 -18.38 3.97
CA SER A 185 -18.80 -18.97 4.56
C SER A 185 -19.84 -17.89 4.84
N LYS A 186 -21.11 -18.27 4.71
CA LYS A 186 -22.23 -17.42 5.10
C LYS A 186 -22.70 -17.91 6.47
N ASP A 187 -22.40 -17.19 7.53
CA ASP A 187 -23.12 -17.30 8.78
C ASP A 187 -24.37 -16.44 8.68
N ALA A 188 -25.43 -16.69 9.48
CA ALA A 188 -26.79 -16.18 9.30
C ALA A 188 -26.88 -14.66 8.97
N ASP A 189 -25.93 -13.87 9.41
CA ASP A 189 -25.92 -12.42 9.24
C ASP A 189 -24.65 -11.83 8.58
N ASN A 190 -23.58 -12.60 8.40
CA ASN A 190 -22.30 -12.08 7.88
C ASN A 190 -21.56 -13.06 6.98
N ASN A 191 -21.05 -12.55 5.86
CA ASN A 191 -20.09 -13.26 5.05
C ASN A 191 -18.73 -13.24 5.75
N THR A 192 -18.12 -14.40 6.00
CA THR A 192 -16.77 -14.48 6.56
C THR A 192 -15.79 -15.05 5.55
N ALA A 193 -14.61 -14.43 5.45
CA ALA A 193 -13.48 -14.93 4.69
C ALA A 193 -12.49 -15.61 5.65
N ASN A 194 -12.24 -16.89 5.43
CA ASN A 194 -11.36 -17.70 6.26
C ASN A 194 -10.09 -18.01 5.47
N LEU A 195 -8.92 -17.66 5.99
CA LEU A 195 -7.64 -18.08 5.43
C LEU A 195 -7.48 -19.59 5.67
N ILE A 196 -7.35 -20.36 4.60
CA ILE A 196 -7.22 -21.80 4.63
C ILE A 196 -5.76 -22.23 4.50
N TYR A 197 -5.01 -21.52 3.66
CA TYR A 197 -3.60 -21.82 3.41
C TYR A 197 -2.86 -20.57 2.94
N ILE A 198 -1.57 -20.50 3.25
CA ILE A 198 -0.67 -19.49 2.70
C ILE A 198 0.70 -20.13 2.44
N GLU A 199 1.32 -19.75 1.34
CA GLU A 199 2.66 -20.19 0.97
C GLU A 199 3.45 -19.04 0.36
N GLU A 200 4.70 -18.93 0.76
CA GLU A 200 5.68 -18.05 0.17
C GLU A 200 6.70 -18.87 -0.62
N ILE A 201 6.88 -18.54 -1.89
CA ILE A 201 7.93 -19.11 -2.74
C ILE A 201 9.05 -18.08 -2.85
N SER A 202 10.13 -18.34 -2.12
CA SER A 202 11.29 -17.45 -2.13
C SER A 202 12.03 -17.49 -3.45
N PRO A 203 12.57 -16.36 -3.93
CA PRO A 203 13.48 -16.32 -5.08
C PRO A 203 14.66 -17.28 -4.96
N LYS A 204 15.18 -17.47 -3.75
CA LYS A 204 16.32 -18.37 -3.48
C LYS A 204 16.00 -19.85 -3.68
N SER A 205 14.75 -20.24 -3.63
CA SER A 205 14.29 -21.63 -3.80
C SER A 205 13.76 -21.94 -5.22
N GLY A 206 14.26 -21.24 -6.23
CA GLY A 206 13.80 -21.40 -7.62
C GLY A 206 12.55 -20.61 -7.96
N GLY A 207 12.15 -19.67 -7.11
CA GLY A 207 10.96 -18.84 -7.28
C GLY A 207 10.95 -17.92 -8.50
N HIS A 208 12.02 -17.89 -9.29
CA HIS A 208 12.05 -17.19 -10.58
C HIS A 208 11.60 -18.06 -11.75
N ASP A 209 11.53 -19.38 -11.56
CA ASP A 209 11.08 -20.30 -12.60
C ASP A 209 9.57 -20.24 -12.76
N ILE A 210 9.15 -19.63 -13.85
CA ILE A 210 7.73 -19.44 -14.18
C ILE A 210 6.97 -20.76 -14.32
N PRO A 211 7.50 -21.78 -15.02
CA PRO A 211 6.91 -23.13 -15.05
C PRO A 211 6.69 -23.72 -13.66
N TYR A 212 7.66 -23.56 -12.77
CA TYR A 212 7.54 -24.02 -11.39
C TYR A 212 6.44 -23.27 -10.62
N GLN A 213 6.44 -21.92 -10.71
CA GLN A 213 5.40 -21.11 -10.07
C GLN A 213 4.00 -21.48 -10.58
N ARG A 214 3.82 -21.57 -11.90
CA ARG A 214 2.56 -22.00 -12.50
C ARG A 214 2.10 -23.36 -11.98
N LYS A 215 3.00 -24.35 -12.01
CA LYS A 215 2.70 -25.69 -11.49
C LYS A 215 2.25 -25.61 -10.03
N ARG A 216 2.98 -24.87 -9.20
CA ARG A 216 2.69 -24.77 -7.78
C ARG A 216 1.34 -24.10 -7.51
N ILE A 217 1.03 -23.02 -8.24
CA ILE A 217 -0.26 -22.32 -8.17
C ILE A 217 -1.41 -23.30 -8.51
N MET A 218 -1.28 -24.05 -9.60
CA MET A 218 -2.31 -24.99 -10.02
C MET A 218 -2.44 -26.18 -9.06
N ASP A 219 -1.34 -26.73 -8.56
CA ASP A 219 -1.34 -27.78 -7.55
C ASP A 219 -2.08 -27.36 -6.28
N ILE A 220 -1.86 -26.12 -5.82
CA ILE A 220 -2.57 -25.56 -4.66
C ILE A 220 -4.06 -25.38 -4.99
N ALA A 221 -4.38 -24.79 -6.13
CA ALA A 221 -5.77 -24.55 -6.53
C ALA A 221 -6.57 -25.89 -6.58
N HIS A 222 -6.00 -26.95 -7.15
CA HIS A 222 -6.63 -28.26 -7.17
C HIS A 222 -6.72 -28.90 -5.79
N ASN A 223 -5.66 -28.81 -4.97
CA ASN A 223 -5.62 -29.44 -3.65
C ASN A 223 -6.67 -28.89 -2.67
N TYR A 224 -7.13 -27.67 -2.88
CA TYR A 224 -8.13 -27.02 -2.03
C TYR A 224 -9.48 -26.84 -2.72
N GLY A 225 -9.65 -27.36 -3.94
CA GLY A 225 -10.90 -27.27 -4.70
C GLY A 225 -11.29 -25.85 -5.05
N ALA A 226 -10.34 -25.07 -5.58
CA ALA A 226 -10.58 -23.67 -5.89
C ALA A 226 -11.62 -23.48 -6.98
N ASP A 227 -12.60 -22.61 -6.72
CA ASP A 227 -13.58 -22.16 -7.71
C ASP A 227 -13.01 -21.00 -8.55
N ARG A 228 -12.16 -20.18 -7.94
CA ARG A 228 -11.59 -18.96 -8.54
C ARG A 228 -10.12 -18.82 -8.23
N LEU A 229 -9.38 -18.31 -9.20
CA LEU A 229 -7.99 -17.91 -9.07
C LEU A 229 -7.86 -16.45 -9.47
N ILE A 230 -7.45 -15.63 -8.51
CA ILE A 230 -7.22 -14.20 -8.67
C ILE A 230 -5.71 -13.94 -8.63
N ILE A 231 -5.20 -13.26 -9.62
CA ILE A 231 -3.77 -12.98 -9.73
C ILE A 231 -3.53 -11.49 -9.93
N ASP A 232 -2.53 -10.93 -9.25
CA ASP A 232 -2.04 -9.60 -9.59
C ASP A 232 -1.36 -9.64 -10.96
N ALA A 233 -2.07 -9.15 -11.96
CA ALA A 233 -1.59 -9.08 -13.34
C ALA A 233 -0.80 -7.80 -13.63
N THR A 234 -0.60 -6.93 -12.64
CA THR A 234 0.13 -5.67 -12.81
C THR A 234 1.59 -5.94 -13.16
N GLY A 235 1.89 -5.84 -14.44
CA GLY A 235 3.24 -6.01 -14.97
C GLY A 235 3.78 -7.45 -15.00
N ILE A 236 2.95 -8.49 -14.87
CA ILE A 236 3.40 -9.91 -14.96
C ILE A 236 3.92 -10.26 -16.35
N GLY A 237 3.42 -9.61 -17.37
CA GLY A 237 3.67 -9.98 -18.77
C GLY A 237 2.60 -10.95 -19.29
N GLY A 238 2.05 -10.63 -20.47
CA GLY A 238 0.90 -11.35 -21.02
C GLY A 238 1.10 -12.85 -21.24
N ALA A 239 2.34 -13.32 -21.40
CA ALA A 239 2.63 -14.74 -21.61
C ALA A 239 2.30 -15.59 -20.38
N ILE A 240 2.71 -15.16 -19.18
CA ILE A 240 2.48 -15.91 -17.93
C ILE A 240 0.99 -15.90 -17.59
N GLU A 241 0.35 -14.75 -17.73
CA GLU A 241 -1.10 -14.63 -17.52
C GLU A 241 -1.85 -15.58 -18.44
N GLN A 242 -1.49 -15.63 -19.73
CA GLN A 242 -2.10 -16.52 -20.70
C GLN A 242 -1.91 -18.02 -20.37
N GLU A 243 -0.73 -18.41 -19.93
CA GLU A 243 -0.45 -19.78 -19.54
C GLU A 243 -1.27 -20.23 -18.33
N ILE A 244 -1.38 -19.38 -17.29
CA ILE A 244 -2.18 -19.69 -16.10
C ILE A 244 -3.67 -19.74 -16.47
N LYS A 245 -4.13 -18.79 -17.29
CA LYS A 245 -5.51 -18.77 -17.79
C LYS A 245 -5.87 -20.06 -18.54
N LEU A 246 -5.01 -20.52 -19.43
CA LEU A 246 -5.22 -21.78 -20.15
C LEU A 246 -5.25 -22.99 -19.22
N ALA A 247 -4.37 -23.02 -18.21
CA ALA A 247 -4.37 -24.07 -17.20
C ALA A 247 -5.68 -24.10 -16.39
N CYS A 248 -6.21 -22.93 -16.01
CA CYS A 248 -7.49 -22.82 -15.32
C CYS A 248 -8.67 -23.32 -16.17
N ILE A 249 -8.69 -22.94 -17.45
CA ILE A 249 -9.73 -23.38 -18.40
C ILE A 249 -9.71 -24.91 -18.60
N SER A 250 -8.51 -25.50 -18.63
CA SER A 250 -8.30 -26.93 -18.82
C SER A 250 -8.50 -27.76 -17.55
N SER A 251 -8.73 -27.12 -16.41
CA SER A 251 -8.93 -27.80 -15.13
C SER A 251 -10.29 -28.52 -15.07
N THR A 252 -10.35 -29.60 -14.29
CA THR A 252 -11.59 -30.33 -14.02
C THR A 252 -11.74 -30.54 -12.50
N PRO A 253 -12.68 -29.81 -11.84
CA PRO A 253 -13.57 -28.78 -12.40
C PRO A 253 -12.84 -27.57 -12.91
N GLN A 254 -13.48 -26.83 -13.82
CA GLN A 254 -12.91 -25.60 -14.38
C GLN A 254 -12.79 -24.52 -13.29
N ILE A 255 -11.63 -23.85 -13.26
CA ILE A 255 -11.35 -22.75 -12.33
C ILE A 255 -11.58 -21.41 -13.05
N GLN A 256 -12.37 -20.53 -12.46
CA GLN A 256 -12.54 -19.18 -13.01
C GLN A 256 -11.26 -18.36 -12.79
N PHE A 257 -10.60 -18.00 -13.88
CA PHE A 257 -9.41 -17.12 -13.83
C PHE A 257 -9.82 -15.65 -13.82
N ILE A 258 -9.30 -14.87 -12.87
CA ILE A 258 -9.58 -13.43 -12.69
C ILE A 258 -8.26 -12.68 -12.60
N PRO A 259 -7.77 -12.09 -13.70
CA PRO A 259 -6.64 -11.18 -13.63
C PRO A 259 -7.07 -9.88 -12.97
N PHE A 260 -6.30 -9.42 -12.00
CA PHE A 260 -6.51 -8.15 -11.34
C PHE A 260 -5.39 -7.19 -11.72
N ILE A 261 -5.75 -6.01 -12.24
CA ILE A 261 -4.78 -4.97 -12.60
C ILE A 261 -5.04 -3.77 -11.70
N PHE A 262 -4.03 -3.40 -10.93
CA PHE A 262 -4.08 -2.17 -10.14
C PHE A 262 -4.05 -0.96 -11.07
N THR A 263 -5.18 -0.26 -11.17
CA THR A 263 -5.31 0.98 -11.94
C THR A 263 -5.32 2.17 -11.00
N GLY A 264 -4.89 3.34 -11.48
CA GLY A 264 -4.96 4.60 -10.72
C GLY A 264 -6.36 5.19 -10.62
N GLY A 265 -7.40 4.48 -11.08
CA GLY A 265 -8.79 4.94 -11.06
C GLY A 265 -9.53 4.62 -9.76
N PRO A 266 -10.71 5.22 -9.53
CA PRO A 266 -11.48 5.04 -8.29
C PRO A 266 -11.97 3.60 -8.06
N ARG A 267 -12.16 2.81 -9.11
CA ARG A 267 -12.51 1.38 -9.01
C ARG A 267 -11.33 0.52 -9.41
N GLY A 268 -10.86 -0.33 -8.51
CA GLY A 268 -9.68 -1.19 -8.73
C GLY A 268 -8.37 -0.53 -8.35
N SER A 269 -8.38 0.62 -7.69
CA SER A 269 -7.17 1.20 -7.10
C SER A 269 -6.69 0.33 -5.94
N LYS A 270 -5.39 0.24 -5.78
CA LYS A 270 -4.78 -0.43 -4.63
C LYS A 270 -5.36 0.07 -3.31
N THR A 271 -5.60 1.36 -3.22
CA THR A 271 -6.20 2.04 -2.07
C THR A 271 -7.63 1.54 -1.77
N GLN A 272 -8.47 1.33 -2.78
CA GLN A 272 -9.83 0.84 -2.58
C GLN A 272 -9.85 -0.58 -2.01
N ILE A 273 -9.01 -1.47 -2.53
CA ILE A 273 -8.90 -2.84 -2.03
C ILE A 273 -8.45 -2.87 -0.56
N TYR A 274 -7.46 -2.05 -0.21
CA TYR A 274 -7.01 -1.95 1.18
C TYR A 274 -8.13 -1.45 2.12
N ARG A 275 -8.95 -0.51 1.67
CA ARG A 275 -10.09 -0.03 2.47
C ARG A 275 -11.15 -1.09 2.66
N ASP A 276 -11.55 -1.73 1.56
CA ASP A 276 -12.53 -2.80 1.61
C ASP A 276 -12.05 -3.88 2.57
N TYR A 277 -10.75 -4.23 2.49
CA TYR A 277 -10.16 -5.20 3.40
C TYR A 277 -10.17 -4.73 4.86
N VAL A 278 -9.79 -3.50 5.13
CA VAL A 278 -9.86 -2.90 6.49
C VAL A 278 -11.29 -2.92 7.01
N SER A 279 -12.27 -2.56 6.17
CA SER A 279 -13.69 -2.61 6.53
C SER A 279 -14.13 -4.03 6.90
N TYR A 280 -13.74 -5.04 6.12
CA TYR A 280 -14.04 -6.45 6.44
C TYR A 280 -13.37 -6.91 7.73
N VAL A 281 -12.13 -6.46 7.99
CA VAL A 281 -11.42 -6.73 9.26
C VAL A 281 -12.15 -6.09 10.44
N GLN A 282 -12.56 -4.84 10.32
CA GLN A 282 -13.30 -4.10 11.36
C GLN A 282 -14.66 -4.74 11.67
N GLN A 283 -15.33 -5.29 10.66
CA GLN A 283 -16.59 -6.00 10.81
C GLN A 283 -16.45 -7.44 11.32
N GLY A 284 -15.22 -7.90 11.61
CA GLY A 284 -14.96 -9.27 12.06
C GLY A 284 -15.18 -10.34 10.99
N GLN A 285 -15.18 -9.94 9.71
CA GLN A 285 -15.45 -10.82 8.57
C GLN A 285 -14.20 -11.53 8.05
N VAL A 286 -13.02 -11.21 8.56
CA VAL A 286 -11.75 -11.87 8.20
C VAL A 286 -11.28 -12.73 9.36
N ARG A 287 -10.97 -14.00 9.08
CA ARG A 287 -10.45 -14.93 10.07
C ARG A 287 -9.18 -15.60 9.57
N VAL A 288 -8.16 -15.58 10.41
CA VAL A 288 -6.84 -16.14 10.14
C VAL A 288 -6.54 -17.17 11.24
N PRO A 289 -5.91 -18.31 10.94
CA PRO A 289 -5.45 -19.25 11.96
C PRO A 289 -4.49 -18.60 12.95
N HIS A 290 -4.60 -18.94 14.21
CA HIS A 290 -3.67 -18.43 15.22
C HIS A 290 -2.29 -19.06 15.04
N PRO A 291 -1.18 -18.31 15.19
CA PRO A 291 0.18 -18.86 15.02
C PRO A 291 0.51 -20.03 15.95
N GLU A 292 -0.07 -20.07 17.15
CA GLU A 292 0.07 -21.18 18.10
C GLU A 292 -0.58 -22.49 17.62
N GLY A 293 -1.37 -22.43 16.52
CA GLY A 293 -1.91 -23.61 15.86
C GLY A 293 -1.02 -24.10 14.71
N LEU A 294 0.12 -23.46 14.50
CA LEU A 294 1.20 -23.91 13.63
C LEU A 294 2.13 -24.77 14.49
N GLU A 295 1.81 -26.03 14.67
CA GLU A 295 2.85 -26.97 15.07
C GLU A 295 3.86 -27.11 13.92
N PRO A 296 5.17 -27.19 14.25
CA PRO A 296 6.26 -27.16 13.29
C PRO A 296 6.22 -28.36 12.30
#